data_5de5cbb168aa5f032190525804210427
#
_entry.id   5de5cbb168aa5f032190525804210427
#
_cell.length_a   1.000
_cell.length_b   1.000
_cell.length_c   1.000
_cell.angle_alpha   90.00
_cell.angle_beta   90.00
_cell.angle_gamma   90.00
#
_symmetry.space_group_name_H-M   'P 1'
#
loop_
_entity.id
_entity.type
_entity.pdbx_description
1 polymer ?
#
loop_
_entity_poly.entity_id
_entity_poly.type
_entity_poly.pdbx_seq_one_letter_code
_entity_poly.pdbx_strand_id
1 'polypeptide(L)'
;MQAAYLRHLFPKVVSYNRLVELEREVTILLTLFIKKVLLGKCTGISFVDSTPLRVCRNQRIHIHKVFKGIAQRGKCSMGWFFGFKLHLICNEKGEILNFMITRETLTTANHWNTKRLWNSCMVNFASSAF
;
A
#
# COMPACT_ATOMS: atom_id res chain seq x y z
N MET A 1 16.56 -23.10 5.85
CA MET A 1 16.17 -24.13 4.86
C MET A 1 15.53 -23.58 3.57
N GLN A 2 15.03 -22.34 3.51
CA GLN A 2 14.41 -21.76 2.30
C GLN A 2 15.41 -21.25 1.24
N ALA A 3 16.63 -20.93 1.60
CA ALA A 3 17.63 -20.38 0.67
C ALA A 3 18.13 -21.35 -0.42
N ALA A 4 18.00 -22.65 -0.21
CA ALA A 4 18.47 -23.66 -1.17
C ALA A 4 17.58 -23.80 -2.40
N TYR A 5 16.28 -23.59 -2.24
CA TYR A 5 15.29 -23.81 -3.33
C TYR A 5 15.34 -22.70 -4.40
N LEU A 6 15.76 -21.49 -4.06
CA LEU A 6 15.78 -20.34 -4.97
C LEU A 6 17.15 -20.08 -5.61
N ARG A 7 18.20 -20.83 -5.23
CA ARG A 7 19.57 -20.61 -5.75
C ARG A 7 19.72 -20.78 -7.25
N HIS A 8 18.92 -21.62 -7.88
CA HIS A 8 18.97 -21.80 -9.33
C HIS A 8 18.33 -20.61 -10.07
N LEU A 9 17.37 -19.91 -9.45
CA LEU A 9 16.75 -18.71 -10.01
C LEU A 9 17.57 -17.44 -9.69
N PHE A 10 18.26 -17.45 -8.54
CA PHE A 10 19.05 -16.32 -8.06
C PHE A 10 20.50 -16.77 -7.77
N PRO A 11 21.34 -16.92 -8.78
CA PRO A 11 22.71 -17.45 -8.60
C PRO A 11 23.60 -16.54 -7.73
N LYS A 12 23.31 -15.25 -7.67
CA LYS A 12 24.00 -14.28 -6.79
C LYS A 12 23.01 -13.72 -5.78
N VAL A 13 23.06 -14.24 -4.56
CA VAL A 13 22.27 -13.71 -3.44
C VAL A 13 22.99 -12.50 -2.87
N VAL A 14 22.32 -11.36 -2.86
CA VAL A 14 22.84 -10.13 -2.25
C VAL A 14 22.69 -10.17 -0.72
N SER A 15 23.53 -9.45 0.01
CA SER A 15 23.37 -9.29 1.45
C SER A 15 22.10 -8.52 1.78
N TYR A 16 21.59 -8.69 3.00
CA TYR A 16 20.39 -7.99 3.46
C TYR A 16 20.51 -6.45 3.31
N ASN A 17 21.65 -5.89 3.69
CA ASN A 17 21.88 -4.45 3.59
C ASN A 17 21.82 -3.97 2.12
N ARG A 18 22.44 -4.73 1.21
CA ARG A 18 22.39 -4.40 -0.22
C ARG A 18 20.98 -4.55 -0.81
N LEU A 19 20.19 -5.51 -0.32
CA LEU A 19 18.78 -5.65 -0.72
C LEU A 19 17.98 -4.40 -0.34
N VAL A 20 18.11 -3.92 0.90
CA VAL A 20 17.42 -2.72 1.39
C VAL A 20 17.82 -1.46 0.61
N GLU A 21 19.10 -1.32 0.26
CA GLU A 21 19.58 -0.23 -0.61
C GLU A 21 18.91 -0.29 -2.00
N LEU A 22 18.91 -1.46 -2.63
CA LEU A 22 18.29 -1.67 -3.94
C LEU A 22 16.78 -1.42 -3.91
N GLU A 23 16.08 -1.89 -2.86
CA GLU A 23 14.66 -1.60 -2.68
C GLU A 23 14.39 -0.09 -2.65
N ARG A 24 15.23 0.67 -1.94
CA ARG A 24 15.11 2.13 -1.87
C ARG A 24 15.33 2.79 -3.24
N GLU A 25 16.33 2.36 -3.99
CA GLU A 25 16.62 2.89 -5.33
C GLU A 25 15.48 2.62 -6.32
N VAL A 26 14.90 1.42 -6.27
CA VAL A 26 13.87 0.97 -7.21
C VAL A 26 12.45 1.43 -6.83
N THR A 27 12.21 1.80 -5.57
CA THR A 27 10.87 2.12 -5.05
C THR A 27 10.13 3.15 -5.90
N ILE A 28 10.80 4.22 -6.30
CA ILE A 28 10.18 5.31 -7.10
C ILE A 28 9.80 4.78 -8.49
N LEU A 29 10.71 4.07 -9.16
CA LEU A 29 10.49 3.50 -10.49
C LEU A 29 9.36 2.46 -10.45
N LEU A 30 9.36 1.60 -9.43
CA LEU A 30 8.32 0.59 -9.24
C LEU A 30 6.95 1.24 -8.99
N THR A 31 6.90 2.29 -8.18
CA THR A 31 5.65 3.03 -7.93
C THR A 31 5.10 3.67 -9.21
N LEU A 32 5.97 4.27 -10.02
CA LEU A 32 5.59 4.84 -11.32
C LEU A 32 5.12 3.75 -12.28
N PHE A 33 5.81 2.62 -12.33
CA PHE A 33 5.44 1.47 -13.16
C PHE A 33 4.06 0.93 -12.77
N ILE A 34 3.82 0.72 -11.47
CA ILE A 34 2.51 0.28 -10.97
C ILE A 34 1.41 1.26 -11.39
N LYS A 35 1.63 2.57 -11.18
CA LYS A 35 0.63 3.59 -11.52
C LYS A 35 0.39 3.78 -13.01
N LYS A 36 1.39 3.55 -13.86
CA LYS A 36 1.29 3.79 -15.30
C LYS A 36 0.89 2.56 -16.09
N VAL A 37 1.31 1.38 -15.66
CA VAL A 37 1.24 0.15 -16.46
C VAL A 37 0.32 -0.90 -15.85
N LEU A 38 0.33 -1.05 -14.52
CA LEU A 38 -0.35 -2.15 -13.85
C LEU A 38 -1.76 -1.80 -13.35
N LEU A 39 -2.19 -0.55 -13.43
CA LEU A 39 -3.56 -0.19 -13.06
C LEU A 39 -4.54 -0.71 -14.10
N GLY A 40 -5.56 -1.41 -13.63
CA GLY A 40 -6.66 -1.91 -14.45
C GLY A 40 -7.60 -0.81 -14.93
N LYS A 41 -8.53 -1.19 -15.80
CA LYS A 41 -9.59 -0.30 -16.29
C LYS A 41 -10.87 -0.47 -15.46
N CYS A 42 -11.58 0.63 -15.24
CA CYS A 42 -12.91 0.59 -14.63
C CYS A 42 -13.89 -0.19 -15.53
N THR A 43 -14.55 -1.19 -14.95
CA THR A 43 -15.53 -2.05 -15.64
C THR A 43 -16.98 -1.75 -15.21
N GLY A 44 -17.18 -0.78 -14.31
CA GLY A 44 -18.49 -0.39 -13.76
C GLY A 44 -18.68 -0.82 -12.30
N ILE A 45 -18.10 -1.95 -11.88
CA ILE A 45 -18.16 -2.42 -10.49
C ILE A 45 -16.77 -2.30 -9.88
N SER A 46 -16.69 -1.66 -8.72
CA SER A 46 -15.43 -1.49 -8.01
C SER A 46 -15.59 -1.82 -6.52
N PHE A 47 -14.62 -2.55 -5.98
CA PHE A 47 -14.56 -2.91 -4.57
C PHE A 47 -13.50 -2.06 -3.88
N VAL A 48 -13.84 -1.51 -2.72
CA VAL A 48 -12.93 -0.70 -1.90
C VAL A 48 -12.64 -1.46 -0.62
N ASP A 49 -11.38 -1.70 -0.34
CA ASP A 49 -10.93 -2.31 0.91
C ASP A 49 -9.84 -1.48 1.58
N SER A 50 -9.67 -1.68 2.88
CA SER A 50 -8.64 -0.98 3.64
C SER A 50 -8.01 -1.88 4.69
N THR A 51 -6.70 -2.06 4.58
CA THR A 51 -5.91 -2.94 5.43
C THR A 51 -4.94 -2.16 6.30
N PRO A 52 -4.87 -2.42 7.63
CA PRO A 52 -3.90 -1.77 8.50
C PRO A 52 -2.48 -2.32 8.27
N LEU A 53 -1.54 -1.43 7.99
CA LEU A 53 -0.12 -1.72 7.92
C LEU A 53 0.53 -1.42 9.27
N ARG A 54 0.70 -2.44 10.10
CA ARG A 54 1.27 -2.32 11.44
C ARG A 54 2.77 -2.15 11.36
N VAL A 55 3.28 -1.07 11.92
CA VAL A 55 4.73 -0.77 11.98
C VAL A 55 5.40 -1.48 13.16
N CYS A 56 4.72 -1.52 14.30
CA CYS A 56 5.21 -2.20 15.48
C CYS A 56 4.05 -2.66 16.38
N ARG A 57 4.37 -3.49 17.38
CA ARG A 57 3.41 -3.85 18.44
C ARG A 57 3.12 -2.62 19.30
N ASN A 58 1.88 -2.49 19.79
CA ASN A 58 1.44 -1.34 20.59
C ASN A 58 2.33 -1.05 21.82
N GLN A 59 2.91 -2.09 22.41
CA GLN A 59 3.83 -1.98 23.55
C GLN A 59 5.17 -1.31 23.19
N ARG A 60 5.56 -1.32 21.90
CA ARG A 60 6.83 -0.80 21.40
C ARG A 60 6.75 0.59 20.80
N ILE A 61 5.61 1.23 20.82
CA ILE A 61 5.39 2.55 20.17
C ILE A 61 6.39 3.59 20.70
N HIS A 62 6.64 3.60 22.02
CA HIS A 62 7.52 4.59 22.65
C HIS A 62 9.00 4.41 22.27
N ILE A 63 9.39 3.18 21.95
CA ILE A 63 10.78 2.82 21.60
C ILE A 63 11.01 2.95 20.09
N HIS A 64 9.92 2.97 19.29
CA HIS A 64 10.01 2.97 17.84
C HIS A 64 10.46 4.34 17.31
N LYS A 65 11.64 4.40 16.67
CA LYS A 65 12.25 5.65 16.21
C LYS A 65 12.02 5.92 14.72
N VAL A 66 11.96 4.87 13.87
CA VAL A 66 12.00 4.98 12.40
C VAL A 66 10.82 5.77 11.85
N PHE A 67 9.59 5.50 12.31
CA PHE A 67 8.38 6.17 11.85
C PHE A 67 7.79 7.12 12.92
N LYS A 68 8.62 7.60 13.84
CA LYS A 68 8.20 8.57 14.85
C LYS A 68 7.72 9.86 14.16
N GLY A 69 6.52 10.31 14.49
CA GLY A 69 5.90 11.49 13.88
C GLY A 69 5.29 11.26 12.49
N ILE A 70 5.53 10.10 11.85
CA ILE A 70 4.96 9.75 10.55
C ILE A 70 3.81 8.74 10.73
N ALA A 71 4.04 7.66 11.48
CA ALA A 71 2.99 6.70 11.81
C ALA A 71 2.11 7.19 12.95
N GLN A 72 0.86 6.75 12.98
CA GLN A 72 -0.13 7.13 13.98
C GLN A 72 -0.88 5.92 14.54
N ARG A 73 -1.55 6.11 15.68
CA ARG A 73 -2.47 5.11 16.22
C ARG A 73 -3.77 5.16 15.44
N GLY A 74 -4.24 3.99 15.03
CA GLY A 74 -5.52 3.80 14.39
C GLY A 74 -6.31 2.67 15.02
N LYS A 75 -7.59 2.59 14.72
CA LYS A 75 -8.50 1.51 15.13
C LYS A 75 -9.02 0.78 13.89
N CYS A 76 -8.98 -0.54 13.92
CA CYS A 76 -9.61 -1.38 12.91
C CYS A 76 -10.51 -2.43 13.60
N SER A 77 -11.18 -3.26 12.83
CA SER A 77 -12.01 -4.36 13.33
C SER A 77 -11.27 -5.31 14.29
N MET A 78 -9.97 -5.47 14.08
CA MET A 78 -9.09 -6.31 14.91
C MET A 78 -8.48 -5.56 16.12
N GLY A 79 -8.93 -4.33 16.43
CA GLY A 79 -8.45 -3.54 17.56
C GLY A 79 -7.52 -2.39 17.17
N TRP A 80 -6.76 -1.90 18.16
CA TRP A 80 -5.83 -0.79 17.96
C TRP A 80 -4.52 -1.23 17.29
N PHE A 81 -4.00 -0.40 16.40
CA PHE A 81 -2.69 -0.60 15.78
C PHE A 81 -1.93 0.72 15.72
N PHE A 82 -0.62 0.63 15.52
CA PHE A 82 0.24 1.77 15.23
C PHE A 82 0.87 1.57 13.85
N GLY A 83 0.64 2.52 12.95
CA GLY A 83 1.12 2.40 11.57
C GLY A 83 0.38 3.27 10.58
N PHE A 84 0.04 2.66 9.45
CA PHE A 84 -0.63 3.27 8.32
C PHE A 84 -1.84 2.43 7.92
N LYS A 85 -2.68 2.98 7.05
CA LYS A 85 -3.78 2.26 6.44
C LYS A 85 -3.60 2.27 4.92
N LEU A 86 -3.56 1.10 4.33
CA LEU A 86 -3.54 0.91 2.89
C LEU A 86 -4.98 0.81 2.41
N HIS A 87 -5.38 1.69 1.52
CA HIS A 87 -6.64 1.63 0.82
C HIS A 87 -6.40 1.11 -0.59
N LEU A 88 -7.19 0.14 -1.01
CA LEU A 88 -7.15 -0.45 -2.35
C LEU A 88 -8.53 -0.31 -3.00
N ILE A 89 -8.52 -0.02 -4.28
CA ILE A 89 -9.70 -0.11 -5.14
C ILE A 89 -9.38 -1.14 -6.22
N CYS A 90 -10.23 -2.16 -6.33
CA CYS A 90 -10.09 -3.22 -7.32
C CYS A 90 -11.37 -3.31 -8.16
N ASN A 91 -11.25 -3.77 -9.41
CA ASN A 91 -12.40 -4.12 -10.22
C ASN A 91 -12.88 -5.56 -9.94
N GLU A 92 -13.93 -5.98 -10.61
CA GLU A 92 -14.50 -7.34 -10.52
C GLU A 92 -13.54 -8.46 -10.94
N LYS A 93 -12.52 -8.13 -11.75
CA LYS A 93 -11.47 -9.06 -12.19
C LYS A 93 -10.30 -9.18 -11.20
N GLY A 94 -10.32 -8.40 -10.11
CA GLY A 94 -9.23 -8.34 -9.14
C GLY A 94 -8.06 -7.44 -9.57
N GLU A 95 -8.18 -6.67 -10.65
CA GLU A 95 -7.16 -5.72 -11.06
C GLU A 95 -7.22 -4.48 -10.16
N ILE A 96 -6.06 -3.98 -9.74
CA ILE A 96 -5.97 -2.79 -8.91
C ILE A 96 -6.25 -1.56 -9.77
N LEU A 97 -7.28 -0.79 -9.41
CA LEU A 97 -7.61 0.47 -10.07
C LEU A 97 -6.89 1.65 -9.45
N ASN A 98 -6.76 1.65 -8.14
CA ASN A 98 -6.03 2.68 -7.40
C ASN A 98 -5.63 2.19 -6.02
N PHE A 99 -4.63 2.84 -5.43
CA PHE A 99 -4.21 2.59 -4.06
C PHE A 99 -3.71 3.86 -3.39
N MET A 100 -3.87 3.92 -2.07
CA MET A 100 -3.39 5.03 -1.25
C MET A 100 -2.98 4.54 0.12
N ILE A 101 -1.91 5.13 0.66
CA ILE A 101 -1.50 4.93 2.05
C ILE A 101 -1.82 6.20 2.82
N THR A 102 -2.57 6.05 3.92
CA THR A 102 -2.92 7.18 4.80
C THR A 102 -2.39 6.97 6.21
N ARG A 103 -2.18 8.07 6.92
CA ARG A 103 -2.03 8.05 8.36
C ARG A 103 -3.43 7.92 8.96
N GLU A 104 -3.62 6.97 9.83
CA GLU A 104 -4.90 6.83 10.51
C GLU A 104 -4.95 7.80 11.69
N THR A 105 -5.61 8.92 11.54
CA THR A 105 -5.89 9.81 12.66
C THR A 105 -7.25 9.59 13.26
N LEU A 106 -8.20 9.00 12.55
CA LEU A 106 -9.58 8.89 13.05
C LEU A 106 -10.39 7.83 12.31
N THR A 107 -11.18 7.13 13.11
CA THR A 107 -12.48 6.54 12.79
C THR A 107 -12.90 6.52 11.31
N THR A 108 -13.46 5.43 10.94
CA THR A 108 -14.29 5.11 9.75
C THR A 108 -15.20 6.24 9.22
N ALA A 109 -15.22 7.40 9.87
CA ALA A 109 -16.05 8.55 9.51
C ALA A 109 -15.42 9.52 8.51
N ASN A 110 -14.13 9.38 8.16
CA ASN A 110 -13.53 10.25 7.15
C ASN A 110 -13.77 9.71 5.74
N HIS A 111 -15.03 9.71 5.36
CA HIS A 111 -15.58 9.66 4.02
C HIS A 111 -14.82 10.51 2.96
N TRP A 112 -14.04 11.49 3.38
CA TRP A 112 -13.23 12.34 2.51
C TRP A 112 -12.06 11.63 1.83
N ASN A 113 -11.41 10.67 2.50
CA ASN A 113 -10.28 9.94 1.91
C ASN A 113 -10.75 8.93 0.86
N THR A 114 -11.87 8.29 1.10
CA THR A 114 -12.51 7.40 0.12
C THR A 114 -13.02 8.19 -1.09
N LYS A 115 -13.57 9.39 -0.89
CA LYS A 115 -13.96 10.30 -1.98
C LYS A 115 -12.79 10.73 -2.84
N ARG A 116 -11.61 11.01 -2.26
CA ARG A 116 -10.41 11.37 -3.05
C ARG A 116 -9.93 10.20 -3.92
N LEU A 117 -9.95 8.98 -3.40
CA LEU A 117 -9.65 7.77 -4.18
C LEU A 117 -10.68 7.55 -5.28
N TRP A 118 -11.95 7.71 -4.94
CA TRP A 118 -13.07 7.56 -5.86
C TRP A 118 -13.00 8.61 -6.99
N ASN A 119 -12.79 9.88 -6.65
CA ASN A 119 -12.65 10.94 -7.64
C ASN A 119 -11.44 10.72 -8.54
N SER A 120 -10.32 10.22 -8.02
CA SER A 120 -9.15 9.87 -8.83
C SER A 120 -9.44 8.71 -9.79
N CYS A 121 -10.25 7.75 -9.39
CA CYS A 121 -10.70 6.66 -10.26
C CYS A 121 -11.65 7.16 -11.35
N MET A 122 -12.57 8.06 -11.00
CA MET A 122 -13.54 8.65 -11.97
C MET A 122 -12.88 9.57 -12.99
N VAL A 123 -11.84 10.32 -12.60
CA VAL A 123 -11.07 11.14 -13.55
C VAL A 123 -10.35 10.27 -14.57
N ASN A 124 -9.81 9.14 -14.17
CA ASN A 124 -9.19 8.18 -15.09
C ASN A 124 -10.21 7.52 -16.02
N PHE A 125 -11.45 7.33 -15.56
CA PHE A 125 -12.55 6.84 -16.40
C PHE A 125 -12.92 7.84 -17.51
N ALA A 126 -13.03 9.11 -17.17
CA ALA A 126 -13.34 10.18 -18.15
C ALA A 126 -12.23 10.35 -19.19
N SER A 127 -10.96 10.15 -18.78
CA SER A 127 -9.79 10.25 -19.70
C SER A 127 -9.60 9.05 -20.62
N SER A 128 -10.20 7.90 -20.33
CA SER A 128 -10.09 6.68 -21.16
C SER A 128 -11.29 6.47 -22.09
N ALA A 129 -12.29 7.36 -22.06
CA ALA A 129 -13.51 7.29 -22.87
C ALA A 129 -13.45 8.19 -24.13
N PHE A 130 -12.28 8.79 -24.42
CA PHE A 130 -12.01 9.54 -25.66
C PHE A 130 -10.88 8.92 -26.43
#